data_d70eac4ed45a4ffc2948534fb42e232b
#
_entry.id   d70eac4ed45a4ffc2948534fb42e232b
#
_cell.length_a   1.000
_cell.length_b   1.000
_cell.length_c   1.000
_cell.angle_alpha   90.00
_cell.angle_beta   90.00
_cell.angle_gamma   90.00
#
_symmetry.space_group_name_H-M   'P 1'
#
loop_
_entity.id
_entity.type
_entity.pdbx_description
1 polymer ?
#
loop_
_entity_poly.entity_id
_entity_poly.type
_entity_poly.pdbx_seq_one_letter_code
_entity_poly.pdbx_strand_id
1 'polypeptide(L)'
;IKRVGSIGWKTVVYYMVTTAFAITIGLIIANLTKGFFPALSTSDLTYEAANEAQSFMDTFVNIFPSNFIAPMSDATMLQVIVMAILISFGILISGEKGRKAAEVIESFNDVFMNVMELILRLSPIGVFCLLCPVVAENGPMILQSLAMVILVAYICYIIHAVLVYSLSVSALGKMSPLTFFKGMAPAIIFAFSSAS
;
A
#
# COMPACT_ATOMS: atom_id res chain seq x y z
N ILE A 1 15.52 -21.44 7.53
CA ILE A 1 14.53 -20.90 8.50
C ILE A 1 15.15 -19.76 9.34
N LYS A 2 16.31 -19.92 10.00
CA LYS A 2 16.93 -18.87 10.82
C LYS A 2 17.26 -17.57 10.05
N ARG A 3 17.70 -17.67 8.79
CA ARG A 3 17.96 -16.48 7.94
C ARG A 3 16.68 -15.74 7.59
N VAL A 4 15.60 -16.48 7.30
CA VAL A 4 14.29 -15.89 6.95
C VAL A 4 13.70 -15.12 8.14
N GLY A 5 13.77 -15.68 9.34
CA GLY A 5 13.31 -14.99 10.56
C GLY A 5 14.11 -13.71 10.86
N SER A 6 15.44 -13.75 10.69
CA SER A 6 16.28 -12.57 10.90
C SER A 6 16.02 -11.46 9.86
N ILE A 7 15.79 -11.83 8.61
CA ILE A 7 15.45 -10.87 7.56
C ILE A 7 14.07 -10.30 7.83
N GLY A 8 13.09 -11.15 8.13
CA GLY A 8 11.71 -10.72 8.40
C GLY A 8 11.63 -9.69 9.54
N TRP A 9 12.28 -9.96 10.68
CA TRP A 9 12.30 -9.02 11.80
C TRP A 9 12.93 -7.68 11.44
N LYS A 10 14.08 -7.71 10.76
CA LYS A 10 14.75 -6.46 10.31
C LYS A 10 13.87 -5.67 9.34
N THR A 11 13.16 -6.36 8.45
CA THR A 11 12.23 -5.74 7.51
C THR A 11 11.07 -5.06 8.23
N VAL A 12 10.46 -5.72 9.23
CA VAL A 12 9.37 -5.14 10.02
C VAL A 12 9.83 -3.88 10.75
N VAL A 13 10.98 -3.94 11.45
CA VAL A 13 11.53 -2.76 12.15
C VAL A 13 11.82 -1.63 11.15
N TYR A 14 12.41 -1.94 10.00
CA TYR A 14 12.70 -0.97 8.96
C TYR A 14 11.41 -0.29 8.44
N TYR A 15 10.36 -1.08 8.17
CA TYR A 15 9.07 -0.53 7.76
C TYR A 15 8.46 0.37 8.83
N MET A 16 8.48 -0.02 10.09
CA MET A 16 7.96 0.83 11.17
C MET A 16 8.68 2.17 11.24
N VAL A 17 10.00 2.15 11.18
CA VAL A 17 10.83 3.36 11.23
C VAL A 17 10.58 4.25 10.00
N THR A 18 10.60 3.68 8.80
CA THR A 18 10.37 4.45 7.56
C THR A 18 8.95 5.00 7.47
N THR A 19 7.95 4.26 7.98
CA THR A 19 6.56 4.75 8.06
C THR A 19 6.44 5.91 9.03
N ALA A 20 7.10 5.86 10.20
CA ALA A 20 7.11 6.98 11.13
C ALA A 20 7.71 8.25 10.50
N PHE A 21 8.82 8.11 9.74
CA PHE A 21 9.39 9.23 8.99
C PHE A 21 8.44 9.73 7.89
N ALA A 22 7.77 8.83 7.17
CA ALA A 22 6.81 9.21 6.13
C ALA A 22 5.65 10.04 6.70
N ILE A 23 5.07 9.59 7.81
CA ILE A 23 4.00 10.31 8.50
C ILE A 23 4.48 11.68 8.97
N THR A 24 5.68 11.75 9.57
CA THR A 24 6.26 13.01 10.05
C THR A 24 6.46 14.00 8.91
N ILE A 25 7.06 13.57 7.80
CA ILE A 25 7.25 14.40 6.60
C ILE A 25 5.90 14.85 6.05
N GLY A 26 4.94 13.93 5.93
CA GLY A 26 3.59 14.24 5.46
C GLY A 26 2.90 15.31 6.31
N LEU A 27 2.94 15.17 7.63
CA LEU A 27 2.34 16.15 8.57
C LEU A 27 3.02 17.53 8.50
N ILE A 28 4.35 17.55 8.42
CA ILE A 28 5.09 18.82 8.28
C ILE A 28 4.68 19.53 6.99
N ILE A 29 4.71 18.82 5.86
CA ILE A 29 4.39 19.41 4.55
C ILE A 29 2.91 19.82 4.50
N ALA A 30 2.00 18.97 4.97
CA ALA A 30 0.58 19.29 5.02
C ALA A 30 0.32 20.56 5.85
N ASN A 31 1.00 20.71 7.00
CA ASN A 31 0.87 21.91 7.83
C ASN A 31 1.46 23.17 7.17
N LEU A 32 2.55 23.03 6.42
CA LEU A 32 3.15 24.14 5.65
C LEU A 32 2.26 24.55 4.46
N THR A 33 1.59 23.60 3.84
CA THR A 33 0.79 23.83 2.62
C THR A 33 -0.68 24.10 2.89
N LYS A 34 -1.15 23.98 4.14
CA LYS A 34 -2.57 24.16 4.50
C LYS A 34 -3.19 25.47 4.00
N GLY A 35 -2.40 26.56 3.90
CA GLY A 35 -2.87 27.85 3.42
C GLY A 35 -3.11 27.91 1.90
N PHE A 36 -2.65 26.94 1.14
CA PHE A 36 -2.86 26.85 -0.31
C PHE A 36 -4.11 26.06 -0.69
N PHE A 37 -4.71 25.35 0.26
CA PHE A 37 -5.93 24.61 0.00
C PHE A 37 -7.13 25.53 0.10
N PRO A 38 -8.03 25.54 -0.90
CA PRO A 38 -9.28 26.26 -0.79
C PRO A 38 -10.09 25.71 0.39
N ALA A 39 -10.63 26.60 1.20
CA ALA A 39 -11.50 26.21 2.31
C ALA A 39 -12.78 25.59 1.72
N LEU A 40 -12.90 24.28 1.80
CA LEU A 40 -14.15 23.59 1.54
C LEU A 40 -15.07 23.82 2.74
N SER A 41 -16.30 24.25 2.49
CA SER A 41 -17.30 24.34 3.54
C SER A 41 -17.61 22.92 4.04
N THR A 42 -17.18 22.61 5.25
CA THR A 42 -17.40 21.31 5.91
C THR A 42 -18.71 21.26 6.67
N SER A 43 -19.59 22.26 6.50
CA SER A 43 -20.83 22.39 7.26
C SER A 43 -21.80 21.22 7.13
N ASP A 44 -21.72 20.47 6.04
CA ASP A 44 -22.60 19.33 5.75
C ASP A 44 -21.91 17.96 5.86
N LEU A 45 -20.62 17.92 6.19
CA LEU A 45 -19.90 16.69 6.40
C LEU A 45 -20.09 16.22 7.84
N THR A 46 -21.05 15.33 8.05
CA THR A 46 -21.08 14.52 9.28
C THR A 46 -19.87 13.62 9.27
N TYR A 47 -18.90 13.89 10.15
CA TYR A 47 -17.78 12.98 10.41
C TYR A 47 -18.36 11.75 11.12
N GLU A 48 -18.66 10.71 10.36
CA GLU A 48 -18.78 9.40 10.95
C GLU A 48 -17.37 8.98 11.36
N ALA A 49 -17.13 8.97 12.67
CA ALA A 49 -15.88 8.47 13.21
C ALA A 49 -15.67 7.08 12.64
N ALA A 50 -14.73 6.95 11.70
CA ALA A 50 -14.31 5.64 11.21
C ALA A 50 -14.01 4.80 12.45
N ASN A 51 -14.72 3.67 12.56
CA ASN A 51 -14.65 2.65 13.61
C ASN A 51 -13.68 2.96 14.75
N GLU A 52 -14.19 2.98 15.99
CA GLU A 52 -13.36 3.13 17.20
C GLU A 52 -12.03 2.40 16.99
N ALA A 53 -10.92 3.09 17.22
CA ALA A 53 -9.60 2.51 17.01
C ALA A 53 -9.56 1.18 17.75
N GLN A 54 -9.59 0.07 17.01
CA GLN A 54 -9.56 -1.27 17.60
C GLN A 54 -8.36 -1.33 18.55
N SER A 55 -8.58 -1.87 19.75
CA SER A 55 -7.49 -2.07 20.68
C SER A 55 -6.36 -2.84 20.00
N PHE A 56 -5.12 -2.47 20.27
CA PHE A 56 -3.96 -3.19 19.72
C PHE A 56 -4.04 -4.69 20.00
N MET A 57 -4.58 -5.07 21.17
CA MET A 57 -4.77 -6.46 21.56
C MET A 57 -5.84 -7.15 20.71
N ASP A 58 -6.96 -6.46 20.43
CA ASP A 58 -8.03 -7.00 19.56
C ASP A 58 -7.54 -7.17 18.13
N THR A 59 -6.75 -6.23 17.63
CA THR A 59 -6.11 -6.37 16.31
C THR A 59 -5.19 -7.60 16.29
N PHE A 60 -4.41 -7.82 17.35
CA PHE A 60 -3.48 -8.94 17.41
C PHE A 60 -4.19 -10.31 17.50
N VAL A 61 -5.28 -10.39 18.24
CA VAL A 61 -6.10 -11.61 18.32
C VAL A 61 -6.82 -11.85 16.99
N ASN A 62 -7.35 -10.80 16.38
CA ASN A 62 -8.07 -10.86 15.11
C ASN A 62 -7.16 -11.07 13.87
N ILE A 63 -5.84 -11.13 14.04
CA ILE A 63 -4.92 -11.51 12.95
C ILE A 63 -5.19 -12.94 12.46
N PHE A 64 -5.60 -13.84 13.36
CA PHE A 64 -5.88 -15.22 12.99
C PHE A 64 -7.34 -15.36 12.54
N PRO A 65 -7.58 -15.80 11.29
CA PRO A 65 -8.92 -15.94 10.80
C PRO A 65 -9.64 -17.14 11.43
N SER A 66 -10.93 -16.99 11.71
CA SER A 66 -11.78 -18.08 12.18
C SER A 66 -12.10 -19.12 11.08
N ASN A 67 -12.01 -18.72 9.81
CA ASN A 67 -12.17 -19.58 8.65
C ASN A 67 -11.41 -19.03 7.44
N PHE A 68 -11.27 -19.83 6.36
CA PHE A 68 -10.50 -19.44 5.17
C PHE A 68 -11.24 -18.55 4.19
N ILE A 69 -12.57 -18.48 4.24
CA ILE A 69 -13.37 -17.82 3.20
C ILE A 69 -13.73 -16.39 3.62
N ALA A 70 -14.12 -16.18 4.88
CA ALA A 70 -14.54 -14.89 5.36
C ALA A 70 -13.49 -13.77 5.13
N PRO A 71 -12.19 -13.96 5.43
CA PRO A 71 -11.19 -12.92 5.18
C PRO A 71 -11.07 -12.51 3.72
N MET A 72 -11.27 -13.45 2.80
CA MET A 72 -11.21 -13.16 1.36
C MET A 72 -12.47 -12.44 0.89
N SER A 73 -13.65 -12.80 1.44
CA SER A 73 -14.92 -12.14 1.15
C SER A 73 -14.98 -10.71 1.70
N ASP A 74 -14.49 -10.54 2.93
CA ASP A 74 -14.55 -9.27 3.67
C ASP A 74 -13.32 -8.37 3.41
N ALA A 75 -12.42 -8.81 2.53
CA ALA A 75 -11.17 -8.12 2.18
C ALA A 75 -10.30 -7.74 3.42
N THR A 76 -10.30 -8.59 4.46
CA THR A 76 -9.48 -8.40 5.65
C THR A 76 -8.03 -8.80 5.38
N MET A 77 -7.27 -7.88 4.74
CA MET A 77 -5.94 -8.14 4.19
C MET A 77 -4.96 -8.74 5.19
N LEU A 78 -5.00 -8.33 6.46
CA LEU A 78 -4.08 -8.83 7.48
C LEU A 78 -4.28 -10.33 7.72
N GLN A 79 -5.53 -10.80 7.80
CA GLN A 79 -5.86 -12.21 7.94
C GLN A 79 -5.49 -13.01 6.69
N VAL A 80 -5.71 -12.43 5.49
CA VAL A 80 -5.31 -13.05 4.21
C VAL A 80 -3.80 -13.27 4.15
N ILE A 81 -3.00 -12.29 4.60
CA ILE A 81 -1.54 -12.41 4.66
C ILE A 81 -1.12 -13.56 5.60
N VAL A 82 -1.74 -13.66 6.78
CA VAL A 82 -1.42 -14.75 7.72
C VAL A 82 -1.78 -16.11 7.12
N MET A 83 -2.93 -16.22 6.46
CA MET A 83 -3.31 -17.44 5.74
C MET A 83 -2.29 -17.82 4.66
N ALA A 84 -1.86 -16.85 3.86
CA ALA A 84 -0.86 -17.06 2.82
C ALA A 84 0.48 -17.56 3.41
N ILE A 85 0.91 -17.00 4.54
CA ILE A 85 2.11 -17.44 5.26
C ILE A 85 1.94 -18.90 5.73
N LEU A 86 0.80 -19.24 6.35
CA LEU A 86 0.55 -20.61 6.84
C LEU A 86 0.50 -21.63 5.69
N ILE A 87 -0.16 -21.30 4.59
CA ILE A 87 -0.18 -22.14 3.38
C ILE A 87 1.24 -22.31 2.83
N SER A 88 2.02 -21.24 2.76
CA SER A 88 3.41 -21.28 2.29
C SER A 88 4.28 -22.18 3.15
N PHE A 89 4.11 -22.16 4.46
CA PHE A 89 4.79 -23.10 5.37
C PHE A 89 4.35 -24.55 5.14
N GLY A 90 3.05 -24.77 4.93
CA GLY A 90 2.52 -26.09 4.59
C GLY A 90 3.12 -26.65 3.31
N ILE A 91 3.21 -25.83 2.26
CA ILE A 91 3.84 -26.18 0.97
C ILE A 91 5.32 -26.53 1.19
N LEU A 92 6.04 -25.72 1.95
CA LEU A 92 7.47 -25.92 2.19
C LEU A 92 7.76 -27.25 2.93
N ILE A 93 6.93 -27.60 3.91
CA ILE A 93 7.06 -28.83 4.70
C ILE A 93 6.69 -30.07 3.86
N SER A 94 5.78 -29.93 2.88
CA SER A 94 5.29 -31.02 2.05
C SER A 94 6.29 -31.47 0.97
N GLY A 95 7.43 -30.80 0.80
CA GLY A 95 8.50 -31.19 -0.14
C GLY A 95 8.02 -31.26 -1.59
N GLU A 96 8.28 -32.37 -2.27
CA GLU A 96 7.93 -32.57 -3.71
C GLU A 96 6.42 -32.43 -3.99
N LYS A 97 5.55 -32.86 -3.08
CA LYS A 97 4.10 -32.69 -3.24
C LYS A 97 3.71 -31.23 -3.10
N GLY A 98 4.38 -30.51 -2.19
CA GLY A 98 4.19 -29.08 -2.02
C GLY A 98 4.61 -28.28 -3.26
N ARG A 99 5.67 -28.69 -3.97
CA ARG A 99 6.08 -28.04 -5.21
C ARG A 99 4.99 -28.03 -6.27
N LYS A 100 4.28 -29.14 -6.46
CA LYS A 100 3.15 -29.20 -7.40
C LYS A 100 2.01 -28.26 -6.99
N ALA A 101 1.74 -28.14 -5.70
CA ALA A 101 0.74 -27.21 -5.20
C ALA A 101 1.17 -25.75 -5.43
N ALA A 102 2.45 -25.44 -5.25
CA ALA A 102 3.00 -24.11 -5.53
C ALA A 102 2.85 -23.73 -7.02
N GLU A 103 3.17 -24.64 -7.94
CA GLU A 103 3.02 -24.44 -9.39
C GLU A 103 1.55 -24.16 -9.80
N VAL A 104 0.60 -24.82 -9.15
CA VAL A 104 -0.84 -24.55 -9.36
C VAL A 104 -1.22 -23.17 -8.86
N ILE A 105 -0.76 -22.78 -7.65
CA ILE A 105 -1.03 -21.45 -7.09
C ILE A 105 -0.41 -20.35 -7.95
N GLU A 106 0.81 -20.55 -8.44
CA GLU A 106 1.49 -19.62 -9.36
C GLU A 106 0.69 -19.44 -10.66
N SER A 107 0.20 -20.54 -11.24
CA SER A 107 -0.64 -20.48 -12.44
C SER A 107 -1.96 -19.73 -12.20
N PHE A 108 -2.59 -19.92 -11.04
CA PHE A 108 -3.77 -19.13 -10.64
C PHE A 108 -3.42 -17.64 -10.46
N ASN A 109 -2.30 -17.34 -9.83
CA ASN A 109 -1.83 -15.96 -9.66
C ASN A 109 -1.67 -15.26 -11.02
N ASP A 110 -1.07 -15.91 -12.01
CA ASP A 110 -0.90 -15.36 -13.35
C ASP A 110 -2.23 -15.05 -14.03
N VAL A 111 -3.21 -15.95 -13.88
CA VAL A 111 -4.57 -15.71 -14.38
C VAL A 111 -5.21 -14.50 -13.70
N PHE A 112 -5.13 -14.42 -12.36
CA PHE A 112 -5.70 -13.27 -11.63
C PHE A 112 -4.99 -11.96 -11.97
N MET A 113 -3.67 -11.97 -12.16
CA MET A 113 -2.92 -10.78 -12.59
C MET A 113 -3.37 -10.30 -13.97
N ASN A 114 -3.60 -11.21 -14.92
CA ASN A 114 -4.14 -10.87 -16.24
C ASN A 114 -5.56 -10.31 -16.16
N VAL A 115 -6.42 -10.87 -15.30
CA VAL A 115 -7.78 -10.36 -15.06
C VAL A 115 -7.71 -8.95 -14.45
N MET A 116 -6.82 -8.73 -13.49
CA MET A 116 -6.61 -7.41 -12.89
C MET A 116 -6.16 -6.39 -13.93
N GLU A 117 -5.21 -6.76 -14.82
CA GLU A 117 -4.77 -5.87 -15.91
C GLU A 117 -5.94 -5.52 -16.85
N LEU A 118 -6.80 -6.49 -17.17
CA LEU A 118 -7.99 -6.24 -17.99
C LEU A 118 -8.93 -5.22 -17.33
N ILE A 119 -9.17 -5.36 -16.02
CA ILE A 119 -9.99 -4.40 -15.24
C ILE A 119 -9.33 -3.02 -15.22
N LEU A 120 -8.01 -2.96 -15.01
CA LEU A 120 -7.27 -1.70 -14.99
C LEU A 120 -7.35 -0.94 -16.33
N ARG A 121 -7.45 -1.64 -17.46
CA ARG A 121 -7.67 -1.00 -18.77
C ARG A 121 -9.01 -0.26 -18.86
N LEU A 122 -10.00 -0.65 -18.05
CA LEU A 122 -11.30 0.03 -17.97
C LEU A 122 -11.31 1.18 -16.94
N SER A 123 -10.26 1.31 -16.12
CA SER A 123 -10.16 2.32 -15.07
C SER A 123 -10.39 3.75 -15.54
N PRO A 124 -9.94 4.22 -16.73
CA PRO A 124 -10.21 5.58 -17.17
C PRO A 124 -11.70 5.90 -17.26
N ILE A 125 -12.51 4.91 -17.70
CA ILE A 125 -13.97 5.05 -17.76
C ILE A 125 -14.56 5.10 -16.35
N GLY A 126 -14.11 4.20 -15.48
CA GLY A 126 -14.57 4.15 -14.08
C GLY A 126 -14.25 5.44 -13.33
N VAL A 127 -13.02 5.97 -13.47
CA VAL A 127 -12.60 7.23 -12.86
C VAL A 127 -13.45 8.40 -13.37
N PHE A 128 -13.71 8.46 -14.68
CA PHE A 128 -14.59 9.48 -15.23
C PHE A 128 -15.99 9.42 -14.62
N CYS A 129 -16.59 8.23 -14.57
CA CYS A 129 -17.92 8.03 -13.97
C CYS A 129 -17.97 8.40 -12.49
N LEU A 130 -16.90 8.16 -11.73
CA LEU A 130 -16.81 8.51 -10.30
C LEU A 130 -16.61 10.03 -10.09
N LEU A 131 -15.85 10.68 -10.97
CA LEU A 131 -15.60 12.12 -10.84
C LEU A 131 -16.76 12.99 -11.30
N CYS A 132 -17.56 12.54 -12.27
CA CYS A 132 -18.70 13.29 -12.77
C CYS A 132 -19.69 13.75 -11.68
N PRO A 133 -20.22 12.88 -10.82
CA PRO A 133 -21.12 13.32 -9.74
C PRO A 133 -20.41 14.24 -8.75
N VAL A 134 -19.16 13.95 -8.39
CA VAL A 134 -18.38 14.79 -7.47
C VAL A 134 -18.24 16.21 -7.99
N VAL A 135 -17.96 16.38 -9.28
CA VAL A 135 -17.88 17.70 -9.93
C VAL A 135 -19.25 18.36 -10.08
N ALA A 136 -20.30 17.57 -10.33
CA ALA A 136 -21.66 18.09 -10.44
C ALA A 136 -22.18 18.65 -9.11
N GLU A 137 -21.85 18.00 -7.99
CA GLU A 137 -22.27 18.41 -6.65
C GLU A 137 -21.44 19.56 -6.07
N ASN A 138 -20.12 19.52 -6.25
CA ASN A 138 -19.18 20.44 -5.63
C ASN A 138 -18.65 21.54 -6.56
N GLY A 139 -19.03 21.49 -7.84
CA GLY A 139 -18.51 22.40 -8.85
C GLY A 139 -17.08 22.06 -9.32
N PRO A 140 -16.61 22.70 -10.41
CA PRO A 140 -15.29 22.42 -10.99
C PRO A 140 -14.12 22.80 -10.08
N MET A 141 -14.31 23.63 -9.06
CA MET A 141 -13.31 24.04 -8.07
C MET A 141 -12.75 22.84 -7.29
N ILE A 142 -13.55 21.77 -7.13
CA ILE A 142 -13.11 20.55 -6.46
C ILE A 142 -11.92 19.90 -7.15
N LEU A 143 -11.84 19.99 -8.49
CA LEU A 143 -10.72 19.44 -9.25
C LEU A 143 -9.40 20.13 -8.93
N GLN A 144 -9.44 21.45 -8.67
CA GLN A 144 -8.25 22.19 -8.24
C GLN A 144 -7.77 21.69 -6.85
N SER A 145 -8.70 21.49 -5.94
CA SER A 145 -8.38 20.98 -4.59
C SER A 145 -7.77 19.58 -4.67
N LEU A 146 -8.36 18.69 -5.48
CA LEU A 146 -7.84 17.34 -5.71
C LEU A 146 -6.45 17.36 -6.36
N ALA A 147 -6.25 18.22 -7.37
CA ALA A 147 -4.95 18.39 -8.01
C ALA A 147 -3.87 18.86 -7.03
N MET A 148 -4.21 19.80 -6.13
CA MET A 148 -3.29 20.27 -5.07
C MET A 148 -2.93 19.15 -4.10
N VAL A 149 -3.90 18.34 -3.67
CA VAL A 149 -3.62 17.16 -2.80
C VAL A 149 -2.65 16.21 -3.47
N ILE A 150 -2.90 15.88 -4.75
CA ILE A 150 -2.02 15.00 -5.53
C ILE A 150 -0.61 15.60 -5.64
N LEU A 151 -0.49 16.88 -5.97
CA LEU A 151 0.79 17.56 -6.09
C LEU A 151 1.57 17.52 -4.78
N VAL A 152 0.93 17.86 -3.67
CA VAL A 152 1.55 17.82 -2.34
C VAL A 152 1.96 16.39 -1.96
N ALA A 153 1.12 15.39 -2.27
CA ALA A 153 1.46 13.99 -2.03
C ALA A 153 2.70 13.55 -2.83
N TYR A 154 2.80 13.91 -4.11
CA TYR A 154 4.00 13.63 -4.91
C TYR A 154 5.26 14.30 -4.37
N ILE A 155 5.15 15.56 -3.90
CA ILE A 155 6.27 16.24 -3.24
C ILE A 155 6.70 15.46 -1.99
N CYS A 156 5.76 15.01 -1.16
CA CYS A 156 6.05 14.19 0.02
C CYS A 156 6.76 12.88 -0.37
N TYR A 157 6.28 12.18 -1.41
CA TYR A 157 6.89 10.94 -1.88
C TYR A 157 8.32 11.15 -2.39
N ILE A 158 8.56 12.20 -3.16
CA ILE A 158 9.90 12.52 -3.67
C ILE A 158 10.84 12.85 -2.51
N ILE A 159 10.42 13.69 -1.58
CA ILE A 159 11.21 14.05 -0.39
C ILE A 159 11.50 12.80 0.44
N HIS A 160 10.50 11.97 0.70
CA HIS A 160 10.69 10.72 1.44
C HIS A 160 11.67 9.77 0.72
N ALA A 161 11.50 9.57 -0.58
CA ALA A 161 12.38 8.70 -1.37
C ALA A 161 13.83 9.22 -1.37
N VAL A 162 14.02 10.53 -1.59
CA VAL A 162 15.35 11.13 -1.66
C VAL A 162 16.03 11.17 -0.29
N LEU A 163 15.32 11.56 0.77
CA LEU A 163 15.92 11.67 2.10
C LEU A 163 16.00 10.31 2.80
N VAL A 164 14.87 9.64 2.99
CA VAL A 164 14.81 8.45 3.85
C VAL A 164 15.42 7.24 3.17
N TYR A 165 15.04 6.94 1.92
CA TYR A 165 15.58 5.76 1.24
C TYR A 165 17.04 5.95 0.83
N SER A 166 17.45 7.13 0.34
CA SER A 166 18.84 7.36 -0.01
C SER A 166 19.76 7.28 1.21
N LEU A 167 19.31 7.87 2.33
CA LEU A 167 20.06 7.80 3.58
C LEU A 167 20.16 6.37 4.10
N SER A 168 19.04 5.63 4.08
CA SER A 168 18.99 4.23 4.51
C SER A 168 19.90 3.33 3.67
N VAL A 169 19.86 3.48 2.34
CA VAL A 169 20.67 2.68 1.43
C VAL A 169 22.16 3.00 1.58
N SER A 170 22.49 4.27 1.76
CA SER A 170 23.90 4.69 1.97
C SER A 170 24.43 4.25 3.33
N ALA A 171 23.65 4.43 4.41
CA ALA A 171 24.08 4.15 5.77
C ALA A 171 24.06 2.65 6.12
N LEU A 172 22.96 1.96 5.77
CA LEU A 172 22.75 0.56 6.12
C LEU A 172 23.19 -0.39 5.01
N GLY A 173 22.89 -0.06 3.76
CA GLY A 173 23.20 -0.88 2.59
C GLY A 173 24.60 -0.66 2.03
N LYS A 174 25.30 0.42 2.44
CA LYS A 174 26.62 0.81 1.92
C LYS A 174 26.66 0.84 0.39
N MET A 175 25.57 1.17 -0.24
CA MET A 175 25.38 1.21 -1.69
C MET A 175 25.06 2.64 -2.14
N SER A 176 25.48 2.99 -3.36
CA SER A 176 25.11 4.28 -3.94
C SER A 176 23.58 4.36 -4.18
N PRO A 177 22.91 5.44 -3.74
CA PRO A 177 21.49 5.64 -3.99
C PRO A 177 21.11 5.57 -5.47
N LEU A 178 21.94 6.12 -6.35
CA LEU A 178 21.71 6.07 -7.81
C LEU A 178 21.70 4.64 -8.34
N THR A 179 22.61 3.78 -7.87
CA THR A 179 22.63 2.37 -8.24
C THR A 179 21.40 1.64 -7.74
N PHE A 180 20.96 1.96 -6.53
CA PHE A 180 19.74 1.40 -5.95
C PHE A 180 18.52 1.80 -6.77
N PHE A 181 18.28 3.09 -7.04
CA PHE A 181 17.11 3.54 -7.81
C PHE A 181 17.12 3.01 -9.24
N LYS A 182 18.29 2.92 -9.89
CA LYS A 182 18.38 2.28 -11.21
C LYS A 182 17.99 0.81 -11.17
N GLY A 183 18.43 0.06 -10.15
CA GLY A 183 18.05 -1.34 -9.99
C GLY A 183 16.58 -1.54 -9.65
N MET A 184 15.98 -0.59 -8.91
CA MET A 184 14.57 -0.63 -8.52
C MET A 184 13.61 -0.07 -9.58
N ALA A 185 14.11 0.61 -10.62
CA ALA A 185 13.27 1.26 -11.62
C ALA A 185 12.22 0.34 -12.26
N PRO A 186 12.54 -0.91 -12.66
CA PRO A 186 11.52 -1.83 -13.19
C PRO A 186 10.40 -2.14 -12.19
N ALA A 187 10.75 -2.35 -10.91
CA ALA A 187 9.79 -2.61 -9.85
C ALA A 187 8.93 -1.38 -9.54
N ILE A 188 9.52 -0.19 -9.55
CA ILE A 188 8.79 1.08 -9.36
C ILE A 188 7.79 1.30 -10.49
N ILE A 189 8.21 1.10 -11.74
CA ILE A 189 7.33 1.25 -12.91
C ILE A 189 6.19 0.22 -12.85
N PHE A 190 6.50 -1.03 -12.50
CA PHE A 190 5.48 -2.07 -12.36
C PHE A 190 4.48 -1.72 -11.25
N ALA A 191 4.94 -1.36 -10.06
CA ALA A 191 4.08 -0.97 -8.95
C ALA A 191 3.20 0.25 -9.30
N PHE A 192 3.76 1.24 -9.99
CA PHE A 192 3.00 2.41 -10.45
C PHE A 192 1.93 2.04 -11.48
N SER A 193 2.22 1.14 -12.41
CA SER A 193 1.28 0.73 -13.47
C SER A 193 0.19 -0.20 -12.94
N SER A 194 0.48 -1.03 -11.94
CA SER A 194 -0.47 -1.96 -11.31
C SER A 194 -1.23 -1.36 -10.11
N ALA A 195 -0.90 -0.13 -9.72
CA ALA A 195 -1.43 0.53 -8.51
C ALA A 195 -1.23 -0.30 -7.23
N SER A 196 -0.15 -1.09 -7.15
CA SER A 196 0.20 -1.99 -6.04
C SER A 196 1.36 -1.46 -5.21
#